data_7189b2407aa68e3a80f424e5b2471203
#
_entry.id   7189b2407aa68e3a80f424e5b2471203
#
_cell.length_a   1.000
_cell.length_b   1.000
_cell.length_c   1.000
_cell.angle_alpha   90.00
_cell.angle_beta   90.00
_cell.angle_gamma   90.00
#
_symmetry.space_group_name_H-M   'P 1'
#
loop_
_entity.id
_entity.type
_entity.pdbx_description
1 polymer ?
#
loop_
_entity_poly.entity_id
_entity_poly.type
_entity_poly.pdbx_seq_one_letter_code
_entity_poly.pdbx_strand_id
1 'polypeptide(L)'
;MTHRAGIILIENGNLAVIKRIREGCIYYVIPGGGMEEGETEMETAVREAEEELGINVSELKLALTFKQINTHSYYFVGKYNGLFGSGKGEEYDFTRDRGHYIPCWIPLEKLSGEKLYPLEVKQFLLQQKAGDKVDDD
;
A
#
# COMPACT_ATOMS: atom_id res chain seq x y z
N MET A 1 -21.23 3.66 4.93
CA MET A 1 -19.93 3.91 4.27
C MET A 1 -18.86 3.03 4.91
N THR A 2 -18.11 2.33 4.10
CA THR A 2 -16.97 1.55 4.62
C THR A 2 -15.72 2.43 4.69
N HIS A 3 -14.81 2.04 5.58
CA HIS A 3 -13.54 2.75 5.75
C HIS A 3 -12.40 1.79 5.51
N ARG A 4 -11.38 2.26 4.82
CA ARG A 4 -10.17 1.50 4.52
C ARG A 4 -8.95 2.31 4.91
N ALA A 5 -7.88 1.64 5.27
CA ALA A 5 -6.62 2.31 5.56
C ALA A 5 -5.45 1.48 5.05
N GLY A 6 -4.39 2.14 4.68
CA GLY A 6 -3.20 1.47 4.18
C GLY A 6 -1.95 2.28 4.46
N ILE A 7 -0.84 1.72 4.03
CA ILE A 7 0.48 2.27 4.33
C ILE A 7 1.27 2.49 3.03
N ILE A 8 1.90 3.66 2.93
CA ILE A 8 2.81 4.00 1.86
C ILE A 8 4.22 3.98 2.45
N LEU A 9 5.00 2.98 2.09
CA LEU A 9 6.38 2.84 2.57
C LEU A 9 7.34 3.00 1.42
N ILE A 10 8.26 3.93 1.57
CA ILE A 10 9.28 4.21 0.56
C ILE A 10 10.65 4.06 1.22
N GLU A 11 11.50 3.23 0.62
CA GLU A 11 12.86 3.02 1.10
C GLU A 11 13.81 2.97 -0.09
N ASN A 12 14.83 3.80 -0.06
CA ASN A 12 15.85 3.86 -1.11
C ASN A 12 15.25 4.04 -2.52
N GLY A 13 14.19 4.86 -2.63
CA GLY A 13 13.54 5.11 -3.90
C GLY A 13 12.60 4.01 -4.37
N ASN A 14 12.29 3.04 -3.50
CA ASN A 14 11.39 1.94 -3.83
C ASN A 14 10.15 1.99 -2.96
N LEU A 15 9.03 1.61 -3.56
CA LEU A 15 7.72 1.59 -2.91
C LEU A 15 7.34 0.17 -2.55
N ALA A 16 6.88 -0.03 -1.31
CA ALA A 16 6.39 -1.33 -0.87
C ALA A 16 4.99 -1.58 -1.44
N VAL A 17 4.81 -2.70 -2.11
CA VAL A 17 3.54 -3.05 -2.74
C VAL A 17 3.29 -4.55 -2.62
N ILE A 18 2.06 -4.95 -2.90
CA ILE A 18 1.70 -6.34 -3.11
C ILE A 18 1.54 -6.56 -4.60
N LYS A 19 2.38 -7.40 -5.17
CA LYS A 19 2.26 -7.79 -6.58
C LYS A 19 1.19 -8.86 -6.68
N ARG A 20 0.24 -8.63 -7.57
CA ARG A 20 -0.82 -9.59 -7.83
C ARG A 20 -0.73 -10.10 -9.25
N ILE A 21 -0.83 -11.41 -9.38
CA ILE A 21 -0.84 -12.07 -10.68
C ILE A 21 -2.16 -12.85 -10.74
N ARG A 22 -3.03 -12.46 -11.63
CA ARG A 22 -4.35 -13.07 -11.74
C ARG A 22 -4.73 -13.17 -13.22
N GLU A 23 -5.05 -14.39 -13.67
CA GLU A 23 -5.48 -14.63 -15.06
C GLU A 23 -4.52 -14.05 -16.09
N GLY A 24 -3.22 -14.17 -15.83
CA GLY A 24 -2.19 -13.67 -16.74
C GLY A 24 -1.91 -12.18 -16.64
N CYS A 25 -2.64 -11.46 -15.78
CA CYS A 25 -2.44 -10.03 -15.59
C CYS A 25 -1.61 -9.76 -14.33
N ILE A 26 -0.67 -8.84 -14.46
CA ILE A 26 0.15 -8.41 -13.32
C ILE A 26 -0.24 -6.99 -12.95
N TYR A 27 -0.53 -6.77 -11.66
CA TYR A 27 -0.77 -5.43 -11.14
C TYR A 27 -0.31 -5.36 -9.70
N TYR A 28 -0.25 -4.16 -9.16
CA TYR A 28 0.27 -3.90 -7.83
C TYR A 28 -0.77 -3.17 -7.01
N VAL A 29 -0.81 -3.46 -5.70
CA VAL A 29 -1.69 -2.75 -4.79
C VAL A 29 -0.89 -2.24 -3.60
N ILE A 30 -1.30 -1.08 -3.10
CA ILE A 30 -0.76 -0.53 -1.87
C ILE A 30 -1.28 -1.39 -0.71
N PRO A 31 -0.41 -1.80 0.23
CA PRO A 31 -0.88 -2.58 1.38
C PRO A 31 -1.94 -1.83 2.17
N GLY A 32 -3.01 -2.53 2.51
CA GLY A 32 -4.12 -1.94 3.25
C GLY A 32 -5.34 -2.81 3.19
N GLY A 33 -6.39 -2.41 3.90
CA GLY A 33 -7.63 -3.15 3.92
C GLY A 33 -8.71 -2.42 4.69
N GLY A 34 -9.82 -3.11 4.92
CA GLY A 34 -10.97 -2.56 5.61
C GLY A 34 -10.77 -2.45 7.11
N MET A 35 -11.32 -1.40 7.69
CA MET A 35 -11.33 -1.23 9.14
C MET A 35 -12.22 -2.29 9.79
N GLU A 36 -11.73 -2.83 10.88
CA GLU A 36 -12.52 -3.70 11.72
C GLU A 36 -13.22 -2.89 12.81
N GLU A 37 -14.25 -3.46 13.38
CA GLU A 37 -15.00 -2.79 14.43
C GLU A 37 -14.08 -2.41 15.59
N GLY A 38 -14.16 -1.16 16.03
CA GLY A 38 -13.34 -0.67 17.13
C GLY A 38 -11.97 -0.16 16.75
N GLU A 39 -11.56 -0.31 15.49
CA GLU A 39 -10.26 0.18 15.04
C GLU A 39 -10.34 1.65 14.60
N THR A 40 -9.24 2.36 14.82
CA THR A 40 -9.02 3.64 14.14
C THR A 40 -8.39 3.36 12.78
N GLU A 41 -8.36 4.37 11.92
CA GLU A 41 -7.73 4.27 10.61
C GLU A 41 -6.24 3.90 10.75
N MET A 42 -5.56 4.52 11.71
CA MET A 42 -4.14 4.25 11.95
C MET A 42 -3.92 2.81 12.42
N GLU A 43 -4.77 2.33 13.32
CA GLU A 43 -4.69 0.95 13.81
C GLU A 43 -4.90 -0.04 12.67
N THR A 44 -5.81 0.27 11.76
CA THR A 44 -6.05 -0.56 10.58
C THR A 44 -4.79 -0.63 9.70
N ALA A 45 -4.15 0.51 9.46
CA ALA A 45 -2.93 0.54 8.65
C ALA A 45 -1.83 -0.30 9.31
N VAL A 46 -1.68 -0.21 10.62
CA VAL A 46 -0.69 -0.99 11.37
C VAL A 46 -0.96 -2.48 11.24
N ARG A 47 -2.21 -2.88 11.45
CA ARG A 47 -2.61 -4.30 11.38
C ARG A 47 -2.40 -4.86 9.97
N GLU A 48 -2.83 -4.12 8.95
CA GLU A 48 -2.71 -4.57 7.56
C GLU A 48 -1.24 -4.70 7.14
N ALA A 49 -0.37 -3.79 7.59
CA ALA A 49 1.05 -3.89 7.30
C ALA A 49 1.64 -5.16 7.90
N GLU A 50 1.25 -5.51 9.11
CA GLU A 50 1.71 -6.74 9.74
C GLU A 50 1.18 -7.97 9.01
N GLU A 51 -0.10 -7.99 8.68
CA GLU A 51 -0.72 -9.13 8.00
C GLU A 51 -0.16 -9.33 6.59
N GLU A 52 -0.02 -8.26 5.84
CA GLU A 52 0.34 -8.35 4.42
C GLU A 52 1.84 -8.34 4.16
N LEU A 53 2.60 -7.59 4.96
CA LEU A 53 4.04 -7.42 4.74
C LEU A 53 4.89 -8.07 5.83
N GLY A 54 4.30 -8.41 6.96
CA GLY A 54 5.03 -9.03 8.08
C GLY A 54 5.92 -8.06 8.83
N ILE A 55 5.61 -6.76 8.78
CA ILE A 55 6.43 -5.73 9.40
C ILE A 55 5.64 -4.94 10.42
N ASN A 56 6.35 -4.25 11.30
CA ASN A 56 5.77 -3.33 12.26
C ASN A 56 6.03 -1.91 11.79
N VAL A 57 4.97 -1.12 11.65
CA VAL A 57 5.09 0.27 11.22
C VAL A 57 4.88 1.20 12.41
N SER A 58 5.53 2.35 12.36
CA SER A 58 5.51 3.33 13.43
C SER A 58 5.64 4.74 12.86
N GLU A 59 5.40 5.74 13.73
CA GLU A 59 5.51 7.16 13.36
C GLU A 59 4.67 7.50 12.13
N LEU A 60 3.43 7.02 12.12
CA LEU A 60 2.54 7.20 10.98
C LEU A 60 2.03 8.64 10.90
N LYS A 61 1.99 9.15 9.68
CA LYS A 61 1.38 10.44 9.36
C LYS A 61 0.43 10.25 8.20
N LEU A 62 -0.76 10.84 8.30
CA LEU A 62 -1.72 10.78 7.20
C LEU A 62 -1.17 11.54 6.00
N ALA A 63 -1.05 10.86 4.88
CA ALA A 63 -0.53 11.43 3.65
C ALA A 63 -1.64 11.76 2.66
N LEU A 64 -2.67 10.93 2.61
CA LEU A 64 -3.72 11.04 1.60
C LEU A 64 -5.00 10.44 2.12
N THR A 65 -6.10 11.13 1.87
CA THR A 65 -7.43 10.59 2.11
C THR A 65 -8.31 10.94 0.92
N PHE A 66 -9.21 10.03 0.55
CA PHE A 66 -10.13 10.27 -0.54
C PHE A 66 -11.39 9.42 -0.34
N LYS A 67 -12.46 9.85 -1.00
CA LYS A 67 -13.75 9.18 -0.94
C LYS A 67 -14.13 8.64 -2.31
N GLN A 68 -14.66 7.44 -2.31
CA GLN A 68 -15.35 6.86 -3.44
C GLN A 68 -16.81 6.66 -3.02
N ILE A 69 -17.64 6.11 -3.87
CA ILE A 69 -19.10 6.09 -3.66
C ILE A 69 -19.49 5.61 -2.25
N ASN A 70 -18.93 4.50 -1.79
CA ASN A 70 -19.28 3.92 -0.49
C ASN A 70 -18.08 3.69 0.42
N THR A 71 -16.94 4.29 0.09
CA THR A 71 -15.69 4.01 0.82
C THR A 71 -14.92 5.29 1.07
N HIS A 72 -14.43 5.45 2.29
CA HIS A 72 -13.49 6.50 2.65
C HIS A 72 -12.15 5.84 2.95
N SER A 73 -11.11 6.23 2.24
CA SER A 73 -9.79 5.62 2.35
C SER A 73 -8.77 6.58 2.94
N TYR A 74 -7.88 6.03 3.76
CA TYR A 74 -6.85 6.78 4.48
C TYR A 74 -5.52 6.09 4.25
N TYR A 75 -4.52 6.82 3.74
CA TYR A 75 -3.20 6.27 3.52
C TYR A 75 -2.15 7.05 4.30
N PHE A 76 -1.34 6.30 5.04
CA PHE A 76 -0.34 6.86 5.95
C PHE A 76 1.05 6.58 5.42
N VAL A 77 1.98 7.50 5.70
CA VAL A 77 3.41 7.24 5.54
C VAL A 77 3.99 6.96 6.92
N GLY A 78 5.07 6.20 6.99
CA GLY A 78 5.66 5.87 8.27
C GLY A 78 7.00 5.16 8.11
N LYS A 79 7.52 4.69 9.24
CA LYS A 79 8.74 3.89 9.31
C LYS A 79 8.38 2.45 9.65
N TYR A 80 9.29 1.53 9.38
CA TYR A 80 9.03 0.14 9.71
C TYR A 80 10.26 -0.56 10.26
N ASN A 81 10.02 -1.66 10.97
CA ASN A 81 11.05 -2.63 11.29
C ASN A 81 10.45 -4.03 11.11
N GLY A 82 11.32 -5.03 11.11
CA GLY A 82 10.91 -6.40 10.88
C GLY A 82 11.37 -6.91 9.51
N LEU A 83 11.13 -8.19 9.27
CA LEU A 83 11.52 -8.84 8.03
C LEU A 83 10.41 -8.69 7.00
N PHE A 84 10.64 -7.84 6.02
CA PHE A 84 9.68 -7.60 4.95
C PHE A 84 9.36 -8.90 4.21
N GLY A 85 8.07 -9.15 3.99
CA GLY A 85 7.62 -10.32 3.27
C GLY A 85 7.27 -11.51 4.15
N SER A 86 7.31 -11.36 5.49
CA SER A 86 7.01 -12.46 6.41
C SER A 86 5.56 -12.50 6.87
N GLY A 87 4.67 -11.70 6.26
CA GLY A 87 3.27 -11.66 6.66
C GLY A 87 2.54 -12.98 6.45
N LYS A 88 1.43 -13.15 7.17
CA LYS A 88 0.64 -14.38 7.15
C LYS A 88 -0.83 -14.15 6.85
N GLY A 89 -1.15 -13.06 6.18
CA GLY A 89 -2.51 -12.75 5.81
C GLY A 89 -3.03 -13.61 4.69
N GLU A 90 -4.30 -13.41 4.33
CA GLU A 90 -4.94 -14.18 3.26
C GLU A 90 -4.21 -14.07 1.93
N GLU A 91 -3.48 -13.00 1.74
CA GLU A 91 -2.71 -12.74 0.54
C GLU A 91 -1.64 -13.79 0.28
N TYR A 92 -1.26 -14.53 1.33
CA TYR A 92 -0.26 -15.59 1.25
C TYR A 92 -0.85 -16.97 1.06
N ASP A 93 -2.19 -17.08 0.96
CA ASP A 93 -2.87 -18.34 0.79
C ASP A 93 -3.06 -18.66 -0.69
N PHE A 94 -2.13 -19.43 -1.24
CA PHE A 94 -2.15 -19.80 -2.63
C PHE A 94 -3.08 -21.01 -2.93
N THR A 95 -3.72 -21.56 -1.91
CA THR A 95 -4.65 -22.66 -2.13
C THR A 95 -5.99 -22.18 -2.66
N ARG A 96 -6.27 -20.89 -2.54
CA ARG A 96 -7.49 -20.30 -3.08
C ARG A 96 -7.24 -19.83 -4.52
N ASP A 97 -8.26 -19.91 -5.33
CA ASP A 97 -8.17 -19.50 -6.74
C ASP A 97 -8.30 -17.98 -6.86
N ARG A 98 -7.37 -17.25 -6.25
CA ARG A 98 -7.35 -15.78 -6.24
C ARG A 98 -6.10 -15.22 -6.89
N GLY A 99 -5.26 -16.08 -7.46
CA GLY A 99 -3.99 -15.65 -8.01
C GLY A 99 -2.91 -15.54 -6.95
N HIS A 100 -1.83 -14.90 -7.31
CA HIS A 100 -0.66 -14.78 -6.44
C HIS A 100 -0.62 -13.43 -5.77
N TYR A 101 -0.14 -13.39 -4.53
CA TYR A 101 0.01 -12.21 -3.69
C TYR A 101 1.45 -12.18 -3.21
N ILE A 102 2.25 -11.30 -3.78
CA ILE A 102 3.69 -11.29 -3.50
C ILE A 102 4.11 -9.91 -3.01
N PRO A 103 4.50 -9.77 -1.72
CA PRO A 103 5.06 -8.51 -1.26
C PRO A 103 6.36 -8.22 -2.00
N CYS A 104 6.51 -7.00 -2.48
CA CYS A 104 7.74 -6.63 -3.18
C CYS A 104 7.93 -5.12 -3.16
N TRP A 105 9.09 -4.70 -3.64
CA TRP A 105 9.43 -3.28 -3.79
C TRP A 105 9.47 -2.96 -5.27
N ILE A 106 8.88 -1.83 -5.66
CA ILE A 106 9.00 -1.36 -7.04
C ILE A 106 9.67 0.01 -7.06
N PRO A 107 10.55 0.28 -8.01
CA PRO A 107 11.17 1.61 -8.11
C PRO A 107 10.14 2.67 -8.39
N LEU A 108 10.22 3.79 -7.67
CA LEU A 108 9.32 4.92 -7.90
C LEU A 108 9.39 5.42 -9.33
N GLU A 109 10.56 5.36 -9.95
CA GLU A 109 10.76 5.82 -11.32
C GLU A 109 9.98 4.99 -12.35
N LYS A 110 9.54 3.79 -11.98
CA LYS A 110 8.76 2.91 -12.86
C LYS A 110 7.26 3.01 -12.66
N LEU A 111 6.80 3.81 -11.69
CA LEU A 111 5.38 3.87 -11.36
C LEU A 111 4.48 4.27 -12.53
N SER A 112 4.93 5.19 -13.38
CA SER A 112 4.11 5.67 -14.48
C SER A 112 3.74 4.57 -15.46
N GLY A 113 4.58 3.55 -15.60
CA GLY A 113 4.36 2.44 -16.51
C GLY A 113 3.73 1.21 -15.87
N GLU A 114 3.44 1.25 -14.58
CA GLU A 114 2.92 0.09 -13.87
C GLU A 114 1.46 0.29 -13.47
N LYS A 115 0.72 -0.81 -13.41
CA LYS A 115 -0.66 -0.79 -12.90
C LYS A 115 -0.60 -0.84 -11.39
N LEU A 116 -0.78 0.30 -10.75
CA LEU A 116 -0.79 0.43 -9.29
C LEU A 116 -2.14 0.95 -8.84
N TYR A 117 -2.69 0.31 -7.83
CA TYR A 117 -3.99 0.68 -7.27
C TYR A 117 -3.86 0.93 -5.76
N PRO A 118 -4.67 1.83 -5.19
CA PRO A 118 -5.66 2.63 -5.89
C PRO A 118 -5.00 3.73 -6.75
N LEU A 119 -5.68 4.12 -7.80
CA LEU A 119 -5.15 5.14 -8.72
C LEU A 119 -4.89 6.47 -8.04
N GLU A 120 -5.69 6.82 -7.04
CA GLU A 120 -5.51 8.04 -6.28
C GLU A 120 -4.14 8.08 -5.61
N VAL A 121 -3.68 6.96 -5.07
CA VAL A 121 -2.35 6.89 -4.45
C VAL A 121 -1.26 6.98 -5.52
N LYS A 122 -1.45 6.30 -6.64
CA LYS A 122 -0.49 6.38 -7.75
C LYS A 122 -0.33 7.82 -8.23
N GLN A 123 -1.44 8.53 -8.42
CA GLN A 123 -1.42 9.92 -8.86
C GLN A 123 -0.74 10.81 -7.82
N PHE A 124 -1.04 10.59 -6.54
CA PHE A 124 -0.42 11.32 -5.45
C PHE A 124 1.12 11.17 -5.48
N LEU A 125 1.59 9.94 -5.64
CA LEU A 125 3.03 9.66 -5.67
C LEU A 125 3.71 10.26 -6.91
N LEU A 126 3.06 10.22 -8.04
CA LEU A 126 3.59 10.82 -9.27
C LEU A 126 3.67 12.34 -9.15
N GLN A 127 2.70 12.97 -8.50
CA GLN A 127 2.71 14.41 -8.27
C GLN A 127 3.79 14.80 -7.26
N GLN A 128 4.02 14.00 -6.22
CA GLN A 128 5.09 14.25 -5.26
C GLN A 128 6.45 14.21 -5.95
N LYS A 129 6.67 13.24 -6.81
CA LYS A 129 7.91 13.12 -7.55
C LYS A 129 8.14 14.34 -8.46
N ALA A 130 7.10 14.80 -9.14
CA ALA A 130 7.18 15.99 -9.99
C ALA A 130 7.45 17.24 -9.17
N GLY A 131 6.78 17.38 -8.01
CA GLY A 131 6.99 18.49 -7.09
C GLY A 131 8.42 18.53 -6.56
N ASP A 132 8.93 17.39 -6.12
CA ASP A 132 10.30 17.28 -5.64
C ASP A 132 11.30 17.67 -6.73
N LYS A 133 11.02 17.25 -7.95
CA LYS A 133 11.87 17.56 -9.09
C LYS A 133 11.90 19.06 -9.40
N VAL A 134 10.77 19.72 -9.24
CA VAL A 134 10.67 21.18 -9.40
C VAL A 134 11.40 21.90 -8.26
N ASP A 135 11.26 21.41 -7.05
CA ASP A 135 11.87 22.01 -5.87
C ASP A 135 13.40 21.90 -5.88
N ASP A 136 13.94 20.92 -6.57
CA ASP A 136 15.39 20.73 -6.69
C ASP A 136 16.04 21.75 -7.64
N ASP A 137 15.25 22.50 -8.36
CA ASP A 137 15.74 23.56 -9.22
C ASP A 137 15.98 24.84 -8.37
#